data_8b74555f6b88f0f64042b79cb1dacc0e
#
_entry.id   8b74555f6b88f0f64042b79cb1dacc0e
#
_cell.length_a   1.000
_cell.length_b   1.000
_cell.length_c   1.000
_cell.angle_alpha   90.00
_cell.angle_beta   90.00
_cell.angle_gamma   90.00
#
_symmetry.space_group_name_H-M   'P 1'
#
loop_
_entity.id
_entity.type
_entity.pdbx_description
1 polymer ?
#
loop_
_entity_poly.entity_id
_entity_poly.type
_entity_poly.pdbx_seq_one_letter_code
_entity_poly.pdbx_strand_id
1 'polypeptide(L)'
;MNPPTNRQRFINACHCRPNDRPPVWLMRQAGRALPEYRKLKETYTFVQLCQTPELAVEVTLQPVRRFGFDAAILFSDILVIPEAMGQEYHFKETGGVQMDFAITSKADIEKLSVAQVCEKLNYVEKALRMLRRELSDQTALIGFTGSPWTLATFMMEGASVPKYSRALALFREDPKTYFALAEKLTEAVTAYLKMQMATGIDALQIFDSHGGHLASGEFQEASGRWMREIVEALQEGRAGSPLPDAHDKTSNGAHGVTRPTSVPKIVFSLGTHGNWADLIATGASVLGIDWQTDLAEARKIVPSHIGMQGNLSPTLIAEATPEVVAAETRKILETMRGRPGHIFNLGHGLTPGAKLENIQALVDTVRAYA
;
A
#
# COMPACT_ATOMS: atom_id res chain seq x y z
N MET A 1 19.89 -18.87 -18.01
CA MET A 1 19.85 -17.93 -16.87
C MET A 1 18.95 -18.53 -15.81
N ASN A 2 19.30 -18.42 -14.53
CA ASN A 2 18.38 -18.87 -13.47
C ASN A 2 17.14 -17.98 -13.46
N PRO A 3 15.95 -18.53 -13.13
CA PRO A 3 14.74 -17.73 -13.01
C PRO A 3 14.91 -16.67 -11.91
N PRO A 4 14.26 -15.49 -12.06
CA PRO A 4 14.35 -14.43 -11.06
C PRO A 4 13.73 -14.90 -9.73
N THR A 5 14.27 -14.42 -8.60
CA THR A 5 13.61 -14.59 -7.29
C THR A 5 12.27 -13.86 -7.27
N ASN A 6 11.39 -14.17 -6.32
CA ASN A 6 10.13 -13.45 -6.16
C ASN A 6 10.37 -11.94 -5.97
N ARG A 7 11.38 -11.58 -5.16
CA ARG A 7 11.81 -10.19 -4.96
C ARG A 7 12.21 -9.53 -6.28
N GLN A 8 13.07 -10.18 -7.06
CA GLN A 8 13.55 -9.63 -8.33
C GLN A 8 12.41 -9.47 -9.33
N ARG A 9 11.50 -10.44 -9.38
CA ARG A 9 10.31 -10.39 -10.24
C ARG A 9 9.42 -9.19 -9.90
N PHE A 10 9.19 -8.95 -8.61
CA PHE A 10 8.39 -7.80 -8.15
C PHE A 10 9.07 -6.47 -8.51
N ILE A 11 10.37 -6.33 -8.24
CA ILE A 11 11.14 -5.13 -8.57
C ILE A 11 11.16 -4.88 -10.10
N ASN A 12 11.35 -5.93 -10.90
CA ASN A 12 11.30 -5.83 -12.36
C ASN A 12 9.94 -5.30 -12.83
N ALA A 13 8.83 -5.82 -12.29
CA ALA A 13 7.50 -5.34 -12.64
C ALA A 13 7.29 -3.87 -12.26
N CYS A 14 7.75 -3.44 -11.08
CA CYS A 14 7.68 -2.04 -10.67
C CYS A 14 8.44 -1.08 -11.61
N HIS A 15 9.44 -1.58 -12.34
CA HIS A 15 10.23 -0.82 -13.30
C HIS A 15 9.89 -1.13 -14.77
N CYS A 16 8.77 -1.77 -15.03
CA CYS A 16 8.33 -2.19 -16.36
C CYS A 16 9.40 -2.98 -17.13
N ARG A 17 10.19 -3.81 -16.44
CA ARG A 17 11.17 -4.72 -17.02
C ARG A 17 10.54 -6.08 -17.34
N PRO A 18 11.05 -6.82 -18.34
CA PRO A 18 10.58 -8.18 -18.63
C PRO A 18 10.71 -9.12 -17.43
N ASN A 19 9.75 -10.02 -17.31
CA ASN A 19 9.71 -11.09 -16.32
C ASN A 19 9.30 -12.42 -16.98
N ASP A 20 9.55 -13.53 -16.29
CA ASP A 20 9.08 -14.86 -16.64
C ASP A 20 7.54 -14.99 -16.50
N ARG A 21 6.99 -14.33 -15.50
CA ARG A 21 5.55 -14.17 -15.23
C ARG A 21 5.28 -12.89 -14.42
N PRO A 22 4.04 -12.40 -14.35
CA PRO A 22 3.70 -11.34 -13.41
C PRO A 22 3.95 -11.77 -11.95
N PRO A 23 4.50 -10.91 -11.08
CA PRO A 23 4.52 -11.15 -9.64
C PRO A 23 3.09 -11.06 -9.08
N VAL A 24 2.83 -11.79 -7.99
CA VAL A 24 1.54 -11.80 -7.31
C VAL A 24 1.68 -11.53 -5.81
N TRP A 25 0.89 -10.61 -5.33
CA TRP A 25 0.59 -10.39 -3.91
C TRP A 25 -0.85 -9.87 -3.80
N LEU A 26 -1.46 -9.93 -2.62
CA LEU A 26 -2.85 -9.50 -2.46
C LEU A 26 -2.98 -8.44 -1.38
N MET A 27 -3.66 -7.37 -1.69
CA MET A 27 -4.02 -6.32 -0.74
C MET A 27 -4.80 -6.93 0.44
N ARG A 28 -4.36 -6.65 1.68
CA ARG A 28 -4.85 -7.27 2.92
C ARG A 28 -4.64 -8.79 2.99
N GLN A 29 -3.59 -9.31 2.35
CA GLN A 29 -3.24 -10.75 2.38
C GLN A 29 -3.00 -11.29 3.79
N ALA A 30 -2.44 -10.49 4.70
CA ALA A 30 -2.32 -10.81 6.12
C ALA A 30 -3.59 -10.34 6.85
N GLY A 31 -4.29 -11.24 7.52
CA GLY A 31 -5.52 -10.87 8.23
C GLY A 31 -6.55 -11.98 8.38
N ARG A 32 -7.82 -11.58 8.53
CA ARG A 32 -8.94 -12.40 9.01
C ARG A 32 -9.27 -13.64 8.16
N ALA A 33 -8.86 -13.70 6.92
CA ALA A 33 -9.02 -14.89 6.08
C ALA A 33 -8.16 -16.06 6.59
N LEU A 34 -7.01 -15.77 7.21
CA LEU A 34 -6.04 -16.79 7.65
C LEU A 34 -6.39 -17.37 9.02
N PRO A 35 -6.44 -18.71 9.16
CA PRO A 35 -6.66 -19.35 10.46
C PRO A 35 -5.55 -19.04 11.47
N GLU A 36 -4.29 -18.90 11.02
CA GLU A 36 -3.16 -18.54 11.85
C GLU A 36 -3.33 -17.16 12.49
N TYR A 37 -3.82 -16.19 11.71
CA TYR A 37 -4.14 -14.86 12.21
C TYR A 37 -5.28 -14.91 13.23
N ARG A 38 -6.37 -15.67 12.93
CA ARG A 38 -7.50 -15.82 13.86
C ARG A 38 -7.06 -16.40 15.20
N LYS A 39 -6.14 -17.36 15.18
CA LYS A 39 -5.56 -17.93 16.41
C LYS A 39 -4.81 -16.88 17.24
N LEU A 40 -4.02 -16.02 16.61
CA LEU A 40 -3.35 -14.90 17.31
C LEU A 40 -4.35 -13.93 17.91
N LYS A 41 -5.48 -13.69 17.21
CA LYS A 41 -6.55 -12.80 17.67
C LYS A 41 -7.29 -13.32 18.92
N GLU A 42 -7.19 -14.60 19.27
CA GLU A 42 -7.73 -15.15 20.53
C GLU A 42 -6.94 -14.63 21.75
N THR A 43 -5.67 -14.27 21.55
CA THR A 43 -4.75 -13.84 22.63
C THR A 43 -4.45 -12.34 22.58
N TYR A 44 -4.33 -11.76 21.38
CA TYR A 44 -3.88 -10.39 21.19
C TYR A 44 -4.93 -9.50 20.53
N THR A 45 -5.03 -8.25 20.97
CA THR A 45 -5.83 -7.23 20.30
C THR A 45 -5.21 -6.87 18.94
N PHE A 46 -5.97 -6.23 18.06
CA PHE A 46 -5.44 -5.74 16.77
C PHE A 46 -4.30 -4.73 16.97
N VAL A 47 -4.46 -3.82 17.94
CA VAL A 47 -3.44 -2.82 18.28
C VAL A 47 -2.15 -3.50 18.74
N GLN A 48 -2.24 -4.50 19.63
CA GLN A 48 -1.07 -5.26 20.07
C GLN A 48 -0.37 -5.98 18.90
N LEU A 49 -1.14 -6.55 17.96
CA LEU A 49 -0.57 -7.18 16.76
C LEU A 49 0.17 -6.18 15.85
N CYS A 50 -0.31 -4.94 15.77
CA CYS A 50 0.34 -3.89 14.98
C CYS A 50 1.56 -3.26 15.69
N GLN A 51 1.45 -3.02 17.00
CA GLN A 51 2.44 -2.24 17.76
C GLN A 51 3.54 -3.10 18.38
N THR A 52 3.43 -4.44 18.36
CA THR A 52 4.49 -5.36 18.79
C THR A 52 5.24 -5.86 17.57
N PRO A 53 6.50 -5.46 17.34
CA PRO A 53 7.25 -5.79 16.13
C PRO A 53 7.25 -7.29 15.79
N GLU A 54 7.47 -8.16 16.76
CA GLU A 54 7.51 -9.61 16.56
C GLU A 54 6.16 -10.17 16.09
N LEU A 55 5.06 -9.66 16.62
CA LEU A 55 3.71 -10.07 16.22
C LEU A 55 3.35 -9.54 14.82
N ALA A 56 3.70 -8.29 14.52
CA ALA A 56 3.51 -7.72 13.19
C ALA A 56 4.31 -8.50 12.13
N VAL A 57 5.54 -8.91 12.45
CA VAL A 57 6.38 -9.76 11.60
C VAL A 57 5.73 -11.12 11.38
N GLU A 58 5.31 -11.80 12.44
CA GLU A 58 4.66 -13.11 12.32
C GLU A 58 3.42 -13.03 11.42
N VAL A 59 2.52 -12.07 11.67
CA VAL A 59 1.30 -11.89 10.87
C VAL A 59 1.63 -11.57 9.40
N THR A 60 2.64 -10.75 9.15
CA THR A 60 3.09 -10.40 7.79
C THR A 60 3.58 -11.64 7.02
N LEU A 61 4.28 -12.55 7.69
CA LEU A 61 4.88 -13.73 7.06
C LEU A 61 3.89 -14.88 6.83
N GLN A 62 2.77 -14.93 7.56
CA GLN A 62 1.78 -16.02 7.44
C GLN A 62 1.32 -16.25 5.98
N PRO A 63 0.84 -15.25 5.24
CA PRO A 63 0.40 -15.46 3.86
C PRO A 63 1.56 -15.79 2.90
N VAL A 64 2.76 -15.27 3.16
CA VAL A 64 3.95 -15.58 2.38
C VAL A 64 4.32 -17.05 2.52
N ARG A 65 4.34 -17.57 3.76
CA ARG A 65 4.62 -18.98 4.03
C ARG A 65 3.55 -19.90 3.46
N ARG A 66 2.27 -19.52 3.53
CA ARG A 66 1.15 -20.32 3.08
C ARG A 66 1.02 -20.39 1.57
N PHE A 67 1.07 -19.25 0.90
CA PHE A 67 0.79 -19.13 -0.54
C PHE A 67 2.03 -18.84 -1.37
N GLY A 68 3.15 -18.44 -0.73
CA GLY A 68 4.40 -18.10 -1.40
C GLY A 68 4.31 -16.87 -2.27
N PHE A 69 3.60 -15.83 -1.87
CA PHE A 69 3.50 -14.56 -2.58
C PHE A 69 4.87 -13.96 -2.95
N ASP A 70 4.91 -13.24 -4.06
CA ASP A 70 6.15 -12.58 -4.53
C ASP A 70 6.52 -11.35 -3.68
N ALA A 71 5.55 -10.78 -2.96
CA ALA A 71 5.79 -9.67 -2.05
C ALA A 71 5.03 -9.84 -0.72
N ALA A 72 5.66 -9.38 0.35
CA ALA A 72 5.06 -9.17 1.67
C ALA A 72 4.76 -7.69 1.85
N ILE A 73 3.57 -7.34 2.35
CA ILE A 73 3.26 -5.99 2.83
C ILE A 73 3.18 -6.03 4.34
N LEU A 74 3.82 -5.07 5.01
CA LEU A 74 3.82 -4.98 6.47
C LEU A 74 2.39 -5.04 7.01
N PHE A 75 2.15 -5.86 8.03
CA PHE A 75 0.90 -5.83 8.79
C PHE A 75 0.91 -4.63 9.74
N SER A 76 0.09 -3.63 9.45
CA SER A 76 -0.08 -2.39 10.20
C SER A 76 -1.42 -1.75 9.86
N ASP A 77 -1.68 -0.55 10.37
CA ASP A 77 -2.85 0.27 10.05
C ASP A 77 -2.41 1.62 9.47
N ILE A 78 -3.24 2.23 8.62
CA ILE A 78 -2.99 3.59 8.12
C ILE A 78 -3.21 4.65 9.21
N LEU A 79 -4.06 4.36 10.21
CA LEU A 79 -4.42 5.29 11.29
C LEU A 79 -3.34 5.42 12.38
N VAL A 80 -2.25 4.64 12.29
CA VAL A 80 -1.10 4.85 13.17
C VAL A 80 -0.49 6.25 13.01
N ILE A 81 -0.67 6.90 11.84
CA ILE A 81 -0.19 8.27 11.60
C ILE A 81 -1.01 9.30 12.37
N PRO A 82 -2.35 9.39 12.23
CA PRO A 82 -3.16 10.24 13.10
C PRO A 82 -2.92 10.00 14.59
N GLU A 83 -2.83 8.73 15.04
CA GLU A 83 -2.51 8.37 16.42
C GLU A 83 -1.17 8.98 16.86
N ALA A 84 -0.12 8.79 16.07
CA ALA A 84 1.20 9.35 16.36
C ALA A 84 1.20 10.88 16.36
N MET A 85 0.34 11.53 15.57
CA MET A 85 0.14 12.97 15.56
C MET A 85 -0.64 13.48 16.77
N GLY A 86 -1.32 12.62 17.54
CA GLY A 86 -2.06 12.99 18.76
C GLY A 86 -3.58 12.91 18.64
N GLN A 87 -4.11 12.29 17.58
CA GLN A 87 -5.53 11.95 17.45
C GLN A 87 -5.67 10.44 17.59
N GLU A 88 -5.83 9.97 18.82
CA GLU A 88 -5.95 8.55 19.14
C GLU A 88 -7.24 7.94 18.57
N TYR A 89 -7.27 6.61 18.43
CA TYR A 89 -8.43 5.89 17.93
C TYR A 89 -8.61 4.54 18.62
N HIS A 90 -9.83 4.05 18.60
CA HIS A 90 -10.16 2.72 19.11
C HIS A 90 -11.17 2.01 18.20
N PHE A 91 -11.19 0.69 18.27
CA PHE A 91 -12.13 -0.13 17.52
C PHE A 91 -13.45 -0.27 18.31
N LYS A 92 -14.58 -0.03 17.63
CA LYS A 92 -15.90 -0.22 18.22
C LYS A 92 -16.24 -1.72 18.30
N GLU A 93 -17.00 -2.12 19.29
CA GLU A 93 -17.52 -3.49 19.41
C GLU A 93 -18.38 -3.88 18.19
N THR A 94 -19.13 -2.92 17.64
CA THR A 94 -19.96 -3.09 16.45
C THR A 94 -19.18 -3.10 15.14
N GLY A 95 -17.84 -2.98 15.21
CA GLY A 95 -16.94 -2.84 14.07
C GLY A 95 -16.71 -1.39 13.64
N GLY A 96 -15.62 -1.19 12.89
CA GLY A 96 -15.17 0.13 12.50
C GLY A 96 -14.34 0.83 13.56
N VAL A 97 -13.95 2.06 13.27
CA VAL A 97 -13.05 2.89 14.08
C VAL A 97 -13.79 4.10 14.63
N GLN A 98 -13.42 4.52 15.82
CA GLN A 98 -13.78 5.80 16.45
C GLN A 98 -12.51 6.53 16.83
N MET A 99 -12.39 7.80 16.43
CA MET A 99 -11.34 8.71 16.88
C MET A 99 -11.78 9.42 18.16
N ASP A 100 -10.84 9.82 18.99
CA ASP A 100 -11.13 10.50 20.27
C ASP A 100 -11.85 11.85 20.09
N PHE A 101 -11.54 12.53 18.99
CA PHE A 101 -12.22 13.75 18.56
C PHE A 101 -12.29 13.84 17.04
N ALA A 102 -13.15 14.69 16.51
CA ALA A 102 -13.19 15.00 15.08
C ALA A 102 -12.49 16.33 14.80
N ILE A 103 -11.79 16.43 13.69
CA ILE A 103 -11.23 17.70 13.21
C ILE A 103 -12.35 18.49 12.54
N THR A 104 -12.72 19.62 13.14
CA THR A 104 -13.79 20.50 12.66
C THR A 104 -13.33 21.94 12.46
N SER A 105 -12.16 22.27 12.94
CA SER A 105 -11.64 23.64 12.96
C SER A 105 -10.12 23.66 12.88
N LYS A 106 -9.56 24.84 12.60
CA LYS A 106 -8.12 25.07 12.63
C LYS A 106 -7.52 24.83 14.04
N ALA A 107 -8.27 25.16 15.10
CA ALA A 107 -7.84 24.90 16.47
C ALA A 107 -7.67 23.40 16.78
N ASP A 108 -8.45 22.52 16.11
CA ASP A 108 -8.26 21.07 16.25
C ASP A 108 -6.97 20.62 15.55
N ILE A 109 -6.63 21.22 14.40
CA ILE A 109 -5.39 20.93 13.68
C ILE A 109 -4.15 21.35 14.47
N GLU A 110 -4.24 22.42 15.24
CA GLU A 110 -3.16 22.91 16.10
C GLU A 110 -2.79 21.93 17.23
N LYS A 111 -3.72 21.05 17.64
CA LYS A 111 -3.46 19.96 18.60
C LYS A 111 -2.57 18.87 18.05
N LEU A 112 -2.46 18.74 16.73
CA LEU A 112 -1.68 17.71 16.07
C LEU A 112 -0.20 18.10 16.01
N SER A 113 0.70 17.14 16.19
CA SER A 113 2.15 17.34 16.08
C SER A 113 2.78 16.35 15.11
N VAL A 114 3.62 16.83 14.21
CA VAL A 114 4.40 16.00 13.30
C VAL A 114 5.76 15.61 13.89
N ALA A 115 6.27 16.41 14.83
CA ALA A 115 7.65 16.35 15.31
C ALA A 115 8.09 14.97 15.85
N GLN A 116 7.17 14.18 16.45
CA GLN A 116 7.47 12.90 17.08
C GLN A 116 6.89 11.68 16.33
N VAL A 117 6.35 11.86 15.12
CA VAL A 117 5.69 10.79 14.39
C VAL A 117 6.62 9.59 14.20
N CYS A 118 7.84 9.79 13.72
CA CYS A 118 8.78 8.69 13.50
C CYS A 118 9.24 8.02 14.82
N GLU A 119 9.40 8.79 15.90
CA GLU A 119 9.75 8.27 17.22
C GLU A 119 8.64 7.36 17.76
N LYS A 120 7.40 7.82 17.74
CA LYS A 120 6.23 7.06 18.18
C LYS A 120 5.99 5.81 17.32
N LEU A 121 6.31 5.88 16.02
CA LEU A 121 6.17 4.76 15.08
C LEU A 121 7.44 3.90 14.94
N ASN A 122 8.37 3.97 15.88
CA ASN A 122 9.62 3.23 15.81
C ASN A 122 9.40 1.70 15.83
N TYR A 123 8.27 1.21 16.35
CA TYR A 123 7.89 -0.20 16.28
C TYR A 123 7.67 -0.68 14.84
N VAL A 124 7.19 0.20 13.95
CA VAL A 124 7.08 -0.08 12.51
C VAL A 124 8.46 -0.23 11.89
N GLU A 125 9.39 0.67 12.22
CA GLU A 125 10.78 0.59 11.75
C GLU A 125 11.43 -0.74 12.17
N LYS A 126 11.27 -1.12 13.44
CA LYS A 126 11.77 -2.40 13.97
C LYS A 126 11.19 -3.60 13.22
N ALA A 127 9.86 -3.62 13.03
CA ALA A 127 9.19 -4.70 12.31
C ALA A 127 9.70 -4.81 10.87
N LEU A 128 9.84 -3.69 10.15
CA LEU A 128 10.37 -3.68 8.77
C LEU A 128 11.82 -4.17 8.69
N ARG A 129 12.69 -3.79 9.62
CA ARG A 129 14.07 -4.29 9.68
C ARG A 129 14.13 -5.80 9.97
N MET A 130 13.26 -6.31 10.84
CA MET A 130 13.12 -7.75 11.09
C MET A 130 12.62 -8.48 9.84
N LEU A 131 11.56 -7.99 9.20
CA LEU A 131 11.03 -8.54 7.96
C LEU A 131 12.07 -8.56 6.85
N ARG A 132 12.88 -7.50 6.69
CA ARG A 132 13.93 -7.49 5.67
C ARG A 132 14.94 -8.60 5.87
N ARG A 133 15.30 -8.96 7.10
CA ARG A 133 16.19 -10.07 7.42
C ARG A 133 15.53 -11.42 7.09
N GLU A 134 14.29 -11.62 7.56
CA GLU A 134 13.53 -12.87 7.34
C GLU A 134 13.24 -13.14 5.85
N LEU A 135 12.84 -12.12 5.10
CA LEU A 135 12.54 -12.24 3.68
C LEU A 135 13.79 -12.31 2.80
N SER A 136 14.94 -11.87 3.32
CA SER A 136 16.23 -11.85 2.62
C SER A 136 16.13 -11.33 1.17
N ASP A 137 16.75 -11.97 0.21
CA ASP A 137 16.64 -11.65 -1.22
C ASP A 137 15.57 -12.45 -1.96
N GLN A 138 14.73 -13.20 -1.25
CA GLN A 138 13.75 -14.10 -1.86
C GLN A 138 12.41 -13.43 -2.14
N THR A 139 11.89 -12.63 -1.20
CA THR A 139 10.55 -12.01 -1.30
C THR A 139 10.67 -10.50 -1.14
N ALA A 140 9.92 -9.75 -1.97
CA ALA A 140 9.88 -8.29 -1.87
C ALA A 140 9.16 -7.84 -0.58
N LEU A 141 9.58 -6.69 -0.05
CA LEU A 141 8.98 -6.07 1.13
C LEU A 141 8.37 -4.72 0.73
N ILE A 142 7.07 -4.57 0.98
CA ILE A 142 6.31 -3.36 0.69
C ILE A 142 6.03 -2.62 2.00
N GLY A 143 6.43 -1.34 2.06
CA GLY A 143 5.95 -0.39 3.04
C GLY A 143 4.69 0.31 2.54
N PHE A 144 3.91 0.95 3.42
CA PHE A 144 2.69 1.62 2.99
C PHE A 144 2.23 2.75 3.91
N THR A 145 1.25 3.50 3.39
CA THR A 145 0.53 4.56 4.10
C THR A 145 -0.88 4.74 3.52
N GLY A 146 -1.75 5.45 4.24
CA GLY A 146 -2.92 6.09 3.66
C GLY A 146 -2.56 7.39 2.94
N SER A 147 -3.34 7.78 1.91
CA SER A 147 -3.24 9.11 1.32
C SER A 147 -3.65 10.18 2.32
N PRO A 148 -3.17 11.44 2.19
CA PRO A 148 -3.64 12.54 3.04
C PRO A 148 -5.16 12.70 3.03
N TRP A 149 -5.83 12.55 1.87
CA TRP A 149 -7.29 12.59 1.80
C TRP A 149 -7.94 11.46 2.62
N THR A 150 -7.50 10.22 2.43
CA THR A 150 -8.05 9.08 3.18
C THR A 150 -7.85 9.23 4.69
N LEU A 151 -6.69 9.69 5.14
CA LEU A 151 -6.44 9.95 6.55
C LEU A 151 -7.31 11.11 7.06
N ALA A 152 -7.35 12.22 6.31
CA ALA A 152 -8.18 13.39 6.66
C ALA A 152 -9.65 13.04 6.79
N THR A 153 -10.21 12.17 5.92
CA THR A 153 -11.61 11.77 6.02
C THR A 153 -11.91 11.07 7.34
N PHE A 154 -11.08 10.15 7.82
CA PHE A 154 -11.23 9.55 9.16
C PHE A 154 -11.14 10.59 10.26
N MET A 155 -10.16 11.49 10.16
CA MET A 155 -9.91 12.53 11.17
C MET A 155 -11.04 13.54 11.27
N MET A 156 -11.60 13.97 10.14
CA MET A 156 -12.71 14.94 10.08
C MET A 156 -14.05 14.32 10.46
N GLU A 157 -14.31 13.07 10.06
CA GLU A 157 -15.52 12.35 10.50
C GLU A 157 -15.44 11.95 11.98
N GLY A 158 -14.24 11.73 12.51
CA GLY A 158 -14.02 11.18 13.83
C GLY A 158 -14.37 9.69 13.94
N ALA A 159 -14.69 9.01 12.83
CA ALA A 159 -15.07 7.60 12.82
C ALA A 159 -15.04 7.00 11.41
N SER A 160 -15.09 5.65 11.34
CA SER A 160 -15.48 4.96 10.11
C SER A 160 -16.97 5.16 9.85
N VAL A 161 -17.32 5.72 8.71
CA VAL A 161 -18.71 5.97 8.28
C VAL A 161 -18.92 5.56 6.82
N PRO A 162 -20.16 5.21 6.41
CA PRO A 162 -20.43 4.83 5.00
C PRO A 162 -20.29 5.99 4.00
N LYS A 163 -20.54 7.22 4.45
CA LYS A 163 -20.48 8.44 3.64
C LYS A 163 -19.71 9.51 4.40
N TYR A 164 -18.64 9.97 3.87
CA TYR A 164 -17.75 10.97 4.47
C TYR A 164 -18.30 12.39 4.27
N SER A 165 -19.54 12.64 4.70
CA SER A 165 -20.30 13.86 4.42
C SER A 165 -19.69 15.09 5.11
N ARG A 166 -19.22 14.93 6.35
CA ARG A 166 -18.58 16.02 7.10
C ARG A 166 -17.23 16.39 6.48
N ALA A 167 -16.45 15.38 6.07
CA ALA A 167 -15.17 15.59 5.41
C ALA A 167 -15.35 16.31 4.07
N LEU A 168 -16.35 15.89 3.27
CA LEU A 168 -16.70 16.55 2.02
C LEU A 168 -17.19 17.99 2.22
N ALA A 169 -18.03 18.22 3.24
CA ALA A 169 -18.50 19.56 3.58
C ALA A 169 -17.33 20.47 3.97
N LEU A 170 -16.43 20.01 4.85
CA LEU A 170 -15.27 20.81 5.27
C LEU A 170 -14.37 21.14 4.06
N PHE A 171 -14.10 20.19 3.19
CA PHE A 171 -13.32 20.44 1.98
C PHE A 171 -13.97 21.49 1.07
N ARG A 172 -15.30 21.46 0.88
CA ARG A 172 -16.04 22.34 -0.03
C ARG A 172 -16.33 23.73 0.56
N GLU A 173 -16.67 23.78 1.85
CA GLU A 173 -17.15 24.99 2.54
C GLU A 173 -16.04 25.75 3.24
N ASP A 174 -15.03 25.06 3.78
CA ASP A 174 -13.82 25.64 4.39
C ASP A 174 -12.54 24.96 3.89
N PRO A 175 -12.21 25.13 2.60
CA PRO A 175 -11.02 24.51 1.99
C PRO A 175 -9.71 24.92 2.68
N LYS A 176 -9.67 26.09 3.32
CA LYS A 176 -8.46 26.54 4.04
C LYS A 176 -8.16 25.65 5.25
N THR A 177 -9.18 25.27 6.00
CA THR A 177 -9.02 24.33 7.12
C THR A 177 -8.65 22.94 6.61
N TYR A 178 -9.30 22.46 5.53
CA TYR A 178 -8.91 21.20 4.93
C TYR A 178 -7.44 21.20 4.44
N PHE A 179 -7.01 22.24 3.72
CA PHE A 179 -5.64 22.31 3.20
C PHE A 179 -4.60 22.35 4.33
N ALA A 180 -4.86 23.07 5.42
CA ALA A 180 -3.97 23.07 6.57
C ALA A 180 -3.81 21.67 7.20
N LEU A 181 -4.88 20.87 7.25
CA LEU A 181 -4.80 19.47 7.67
C LEU A 181 -4.03 18.61 6.67
N ALA A 182 -4.31 18.76 5.37
CA ALA A 182 -3.68 17.99 4.32
C ALA A 182 -2.17 18.28 4.20
N GLU A 183 -1.74 19.52 4.36
CA GLU A 183 -0.32 19.92 4.44
C GLU A 183 0.38 19.21 5.60
N LYS A 184 -0.21 19.28 6.81
CA LYS A 184 0.34 18.64 8.00
C LYS A 184 0.41 17.11 7.87
N LEU A 185 -0.62 16.49 7.24
CA LEU A 185 -0.61 15.07 6.92
C LEU A 185 0.43 14.72 5.87
N THR A 186 0.62 15.54 4.85
CA THR A 186 1.64 15.34 3.81
C THR A 186 3.03 15.33 4.42
N GLU A 187 3.31 16.27 5.36
CA GLU A 187 4.57 16.29 6.12
C GLU A 187 4.76 15.01 6.94
N ALA A 188 3.76 14.62 7.75
CA ALA A 188 3.80 13.42 8.58
C ALA A 188 3.99 12.14 7.77
N VAL A 189 3.21 11.98 6.71
CA VAL A 189 3.28 10.84 5.78
C VAL A 189 4.65 10.78 5.11
N THR A 190 5.18 11.91 4.65
CA THR A 190 6.49 11.96 4.00
C THR A 190 7.60 11.54 4.97
N ALA A 191 7.59 12.04 6.21
CA ALA A 191 8.54 11.64 7.24
C ALA A 191 8.45 10.14 7.53
N TYR A 192 7.25 9.61 7.71
CA TYR A 192 6.97 8.21 7.96
C TYR A 192 7.44 7.30 6.81
N LEU A 193 7.22 7.71 5.55
CA LEU A 193 7.66 6.95 4.39
C LEU A 193 9.19 6.98 4.23
N LYS A 194 9.86 8.10 4.52
CA LYS A 194 11.33 8.19 4.56
C LYS A 194 11.91 7.22 5.59
N MET A 195 11.29 7.12 6.79
CA MET A 195 11.67 6.13 7.80
C MET A 195 11.52 4.70 7.27
N GLN A 196 10.40 4.35 6.62
CA GLN A 196 10.22 3.03 6.04
C GLN A 196 11.27 2.74 4.95
N MET A 197 11.56 3.70 4.07
CA MET A 197 12.59 3.55 3.03
C MET A 197 13.98 3.26 3.61
N ALA A 198 14.32 3.86 4.75
CA ALA A 198 15.60 3.64 5.43
C ALA A 198 15.75 2.21 5.98
N THR A 199 14.68 1.42 6.08
CA THR A 199 14.73 0.00 6.49
C THR A 199 15.09 -0.97 5.37
N GLY A 200 15.13 -0.51 4.11
CA GLY A 200 15.45 -1.33 2.94
C GLY A 200 14.24 -2.04 2.32
N ILE A 201 13.05 -1.45 2.41
CA ILE A 201 11.87 -1.91 1.66
C ILE A 201 12.10 -1.80 0.16
N ASP A 202 11.37 -2.61 -0.63
CA ASP A 202 11.51 -2.69 -2.08
C ASP A 202 10.56 -1.79 -2.85
N ALA A 203 9.41 -1.45 -2.24
CA ALA A 203 8.43 -0.52 -2.79
C ALA A 203 7.62 0.15 -1.68
N LEU A 204 6.97 1.26 -2.02
CA LEU A 204 5.99 1.96 -1.20
C LEU A 204 4.61 1.89 -1.85
N GLN A 205 3.58 1.66 -1.04
CA GLN A 205 2.18 1.71 -1.47
C GLN A 205 1.45 2.84 -0.76
N ILE A 206 0.86 3.78 -1.51
CA ILE A 206 -0.05 4.81 -0.99
C ILE A 206 -1.48 4.37 -1.29
N PHE A 207 -2.30 4.25 -0.25
CA PHE A 207 -3.70 3.85 -0.36
C PHE A 207 -4.63 5.06 -0.24
N ASP A 208 -5.27 5.43 -1.34
CA ASP A 208 -6.35 6.41 -1.38
C ASP A 208 -7.70 5.71 -1.49
N SER A 209 -8.12 5.09 -0.37
CA SER A 209 -9.32 4.26 -0.30
C SER A 209 -10.63 5.07 -0.36
N HIS A 210 -10.58 6.38 -0.18
CA HIS A 210 -11.74 7.25 -0.12
C HIS A 210 -11.81 8.27 -1.28
N GLY A 211 -10.92 8.17 -2.26
CA GLY A 211 -10.91 9.05 -3.44
C GLY A 211 -12.22 9.05 -4.22
N GLY A 212 -12.88 7.88 -4.32
CA GLY A 212 -14.15 7.73 -5.03
C GLY A 212 -15.37 8.46 -4.41
N HIS A 213 -15.23 9.06 -3.23
CA HIS A 213 -16.27 9.93 -2.65
C HIS A 213 -16.20 11.37 -3.21
N LEU A 214 -15.11 11.73 -3.87
CA LEU A 214 -14.92 13.03 -4.51
C LEU A 214 -15.68 13.10 -5.84
N ALA A 215 -16.26 14.26 -6.12
CA ALA A 215 -16.85 14.50 -7.42
C ALA A 215 -15.77 14.67 -8.52
N SER A 216 -16.18 14.54 -9.78
CA SER A 216 -15.29 14.82 -10.91
C SER A 216 -14.76 16.25 -10.83
N GLY A 217 -13.45 16.41 -10.94
CA GLY A 217 -12.77 17.71 -10.80
C GLY A 217 -12.34 18.08 -9.38
N GLU A 218 -12.84 17.42 -8.34
CA GLU A 218 -12.37 17.64 -6.95
C GLU A 218 -11.12 16.84 -6.61
N PHE A 219 -10.88 15.74 -7.33
CA PHE A 219 -9.83 14.76 -7.03
C PHE A 219 -8.44 15.40 -6.96
N GLN A 220 -8.10 16.27 -7.92
CA GLN A 220 -6.80 16.90 -7.96
C GLN A 220 -6.52 17.73 -6.71
N GLU A 221 -7.47 18.57 -6.28
CA GLU A 221 -7.29 19.46 -5.12
C GLU A 221 -7.40 18.72 -3.80
N ALA A 222 -8.30 17.73 -3.71
CA ALA A 222 -8.55 17.02 -2.47
C ALA A 222 -7.55 15.88 -2.22
N SER A 223 -7.05 15.19 -3.24
CA SER A 223 -6.20 14.01 -3.08
C SER A 223 -4.97 13.99 -3.98
N GLY A 224 -5.13 14.17 -5.28
CA GLY A 224 -4.08 13.95 -6.28
C GLY A 224 -2.82 14.78 -6.04
N ARG A 225 -2.98 16.09 -5.77
CA ARG A 225 -1.84 17.00 -5.51
C ARG A 225 -1.01 16.57 -4.30
N TRP A 226 -1.64 16.13 -3.22
CA TRP A 226 -0.96 15.73 -2.00
C TRP A 226 -0.17 14.44 -2.17
N MET A 227 -0.72 13.47 -2.91
CA MET A 227 0.03 12.27 -3.27
C MET A 227 1.22 12.60 -4.17
N ARG A 228 1.08 13.54 -5.11
CA ARG A 228 2.19 14.02 -5.95
C ARG A 228 3.27 14.68 -5.11
N GLU A 229 2.91 15.60 -4.20
CA GLU A 229 3.87 16.26 -3.31
C GLU A 229 4.67 15.25 -2.47
N ILE A 230 4.01 14.20 -1.95
CA ILE A 230 4.68 13.11 -1.24
C ILE A 230 5.68 12.39 -2.18
N VAL A 231 5.24 12.01 -3.38
CA VAL A 231 6.08 11.26 -4.33
C VAL A 231 7.31 12.08 -4.73
N GLU A 232 7.15 13.38 -4.98
CA GLU A 232 8.23 14.33 -5.30
C GLU A 232 9.21 14.47 -4.12
N ALA A 233 8.72 14.72 -2.91
CA ALA A 233 9.56 14.85 -1.70
C ALA A 233 10.35 13.58 -1.33
N LEU A 234 9.86 12.41 -1.77
CA LEU A 234 10.58 11.14 -1.64
C LEU A 234 11.63 10.91 -2.75
N GLN A 235 11.64 11.72 -3.81
CA GLN A 235 12.67 11.70 -4.84
C GLN A 235 13.84 12.63 -4.49
N GLU A 236 13.55 13.81 -3.94
CA GLU A 236 14.54 14.86 -3.66
C GLU A 236 15.50 14.51 -2.52
N GLY A 237 15.14 13.65 -1.59
CA GLY A 237 15.97 13.25 -0.45
C GLY A 237 17.30 12.53 -0.79
N ARG A 238 17.69 12.48 -2.06
CA ARG A 238 18.95 11.89 -2.55
C ARG A 238 20.03 12.89 -2.98
N ALA A 239 19.75 14.17 -3.00
CA ALA A 239 20.73 15.19 -3.43
C ALA A 239 21.69 15.64 -2.33
N GLY A 240 21.62 15.13 -1.11
CA GLY A 240 22.44 15.59 0.00
C GLY A 240 22.77 14.54 1.05
N SER A 241 23.81 13.79 0.86
CA SER A 241 24.93 13.33 1.69
C SER A 241 25.45 11.96 1.27
N PRO A 242 26.71 11.78 0.91
CA PRO A 242 27.35 10.48 0.91
C PRO A 242 27.50 10.02 2.36
N LEU A 243 26.92 8.88 2.71
CA LEU A 243 27.26 8.18 3.94
C LEU A 243 28.76 7.85 3.90
N PRO A 244 29.50 8.04 5.00
CA PRO A 244 30.90 7.65 5.04
C PRO A 244 31.03 6.15 4.83
N ASP A 245 31.91 5.78 3.88
CA ASP A 245 32.31 4.40 3.63
C ASP A 245 32.86 3.79 4.91
N ALA A 246 32.14 2.84 5.48
CA ALA A 246 32.74 1.90 6.43
C ALA A 246 33.65 0.98 5.60
N HIS A 247 34.95 1.16 5.74
CA HIS A 247 35.98 0.27 5.22
C HIS A 247 35.72 -1.16 5.67
N ASP A 248 35.30 -2.02 4.77
CA ASP A 248 35.60 -3.43 4.86
C ASP A 248 36.14 -3.92 3.51
N LYS A 249 37.45 -4.08 3.45
CA LYS A 249 38.17 -4.72 2.37
C LYS A 249 38.21 -6.21 2.69
N THR A 250 37.37 -7.00 2.01
CA THR A 250 37.71 -8.37 1.55
C THR A 250 36.42 -9.07 1.07
N SER A 251 36.25 -9.17 -0.23
CA SER A 251 35.93 -10.44 -0.92
C SER A 251 35.70 -10.16 -2.43
N ASN A 252 36.48 -10.81 -3.24
CA ASN A 252 36.31 -10.90 -4.68
C ASN A 252 35.08 -11.69 -5.06
N GLY A 253 34.33 -11.20 -6.04
CA GLY A 253 33.54 -12.00 -6.95
C GLY A 253 32.06 -12.21 -6.58
N ALA A 254 31.18 -11.29 -6.95
CA ALA A 254 29.80 -11.63 -7.30
C ALA A 254 29.19 -10.51 -8.15
N HIS A 255 28.48 -10.89 -9.19
CA HIS A 255 27.83 -10.04 -10.18
C HIS A 255 27.09 -8.86 -9.56
N GLY A 256 27.50 -7.65 -9.90
CA GLY A 256 26.90 -6.42 -9.41
C GLY A 256 25.44 -6.29 -9.84
N VAL A 257 24.53 -6.61 -8.95
CA VAL A 257 23.15 -6.12 -9.03
C VAL A 257 23.19 -4.66 -8.63
N THR A 258 23.25 -3.77 -9.61
CA THR A 258 23.05 -2.33 -9.37
C THR A 258 21.72 -2.15 -8.65
N ARG A 259 21.75 -1.75 -7.38
CA ARG A 259 20.53 -1.35 -6.64
C ARG A 259 19.80 -0.29 -7.47
N PRO A 260 18.49 -0.45 -7.74
CA PRO A 260 17.71 0.58 -8.39
C PRO A 260 17.87 1.89 -7.64
N THR A 261 18.13 2.98 -8.37
CA THR A 261 18.43 4.28 -7.78
C THR A 261 17.26 4.93 -7.04
N SER A 262 16.03 4.37 -7.08
CA SER A 262 14.87 4.85 -6.33
C SER A 262 13.93 3.72 -5.93
N VAL A 263 13.34 3.79 -4.73
CA VAL A 263 12.26 2.89 -4.29
C VAL A 263 11.01 3.21 -5.10
N PRO A 264 10.41 2.25 -5.84
CA PRO A 264 9.18 2.46 -6.59
C PRO A 264 8.01 2.88 -5.68
N LYS A 265 7.16 3.79 -6.17
CA LYS A 265 5.96 4.25 -5.50
C LYS A 265 4.75 3.69 -6.25
N ILE A 266 3.88 3.00 -5.52
CA ILE A 266 2.63 2.46 -6.03
C ILE A 266 1.51 3.33 -5.46
N VAL A 267 0.69 3.92 -6.32
CA VAL A 267 -0.50 4.68 -5.91
C VAL A 267 -1.74 3.89 -6.27
N PHE A 268 -2.59 3.65 -5.30
CA PHE A 268 -3.91 3.06 -5.47
C PHE A 268 -4.97 4.05 -5.01
N SER A 269 -5.93 4.37 -5.88
CA SER A 269 -7.07 5.21 -5.54
C SER A 269 -8.37 4.54 -5.99
N LEU A 270 -9.24 4.25 -5.04
CA LEU A 270 -10.50 3.53 -5.26
C LEU A 270 -11.54 4.44 -5.90
N GLY A 271 -12.15 3.97 -7.00
CA GLY A 271 -13.28 4.66 -7.64
C GLY A 271 -12.93 5.96 -8.37
N THR A 272 -11.65 6.17 -8.69
CA THR A 272 -11.18 7.45 -9.24
C THR A 272 -10.64 7.35 -10.67
N HIS A 273 -10.79 6.22 -11.33
CA HIS A 273 -10.18 5.96 -12.64
C HIS A 273 -10.79 6.78 -13.81
N GLY A 274 -11.73 7.70 -13.55
CA GLY A 274 -12.06 8.80 -14.44
C GLY A 274 -11.02 9.92 -14.49
N ASN A 275 -10.14 10.00 -13.45
CA ASN A 275 -9.14 11.06 -13.28
C ASN A 275 -7.72 10.56 -13.67
N TRP A 276 -7.61 9.90 -14.83
CA TRP A 276 -6.35 9.30 -15.28
C TRP A 276 -5.19 10.28 -15.35
N ALA A 277 -5.46 11.52 -15.85
CA ALA A 277 -4.40 12.54 -15.94
C ALA A 277 -3.80 12.86 -14.57
N ASP A 278 -4.64 13.00 -13.55
CA ASP A 278 -4.20 13.32 -12.19
C ASP A 278 -3.49 12.15 -11.52
N LEU A 279 -3.99 10.91 -11.75
CA LEU A 279 -3.32 9.70 -11.24
C LEU A 279 -1.93 9.54 -11.86
N ILE A 280 -1.79 9.74 -13.16
CA ILE A 280 -0.49 9.71 -13.87
C ILE A 280 0.42 10.85 -13.36
N ALA A 281 -0.14 12.05 -13.16
CA ALA A 281 0.58 13.22 -12.68
C ALA A 281 1.09 13.08 -11.21
N THR A 282 0.63 12.07 -10.46
CA THR A 282 1.23 11.77 -9.13
C THR A 282 2.70 11.38 -9.22
N GLY A 283 3.21 11.00 -10.39
CA GLY A 283 4.58 10.52 -10.58
C GLY A 283 4.82 9.10 -10.04
N ALA A 284 3.75 8.34 -9.81
CA ALA A 284 3.82 6.95 -9.37
C ALA A 284 4.56 6.07 -10.39
N SER A 285 5.37 5.13 -9.90
CA SER A 285 6.01 4.09 -10.73
C SER A 285 5.00 3.03 -11.17
N VAL A 286 3.95 2.81 -10.37
CA VAL A 286 2.89 1.82 -10.60
C VAL A 286 1.55 2.42 -10.17
N LEU A 287 0.52 2.24 -10.99
CA LEU A 287 -0.86 2.56 -10.63
C LEU A 287 -1.63 1.28 -10.25
N GLY A 288 -2.23 1.29 -9.08
CA GLY A 288 -3.17 0.26 -8.64
C GLY A 288 -4.54 0.50 -9.26
N ILE A 289 -5.10 -0.52 -9.90
CA ILE A 289 -6.36 -0.46 -10.64
C ILE A 289 -7.44 -1.17 -9.83
N ASP A 290 -8.56 -0.53 -9.60
CA ASP A 290 -9.69 -1.15 -8.89
C ASP A 290 -10.46 -2.15 -9.78
N TRP A 291 -11.29 -2.98 -9.14
CA TRP A 291 -12.03 -4.05 -9.83
C TRP A 291 -13.19 -3.54 -10.71
N GLN A 292 -13.58 -2.27 -10.58
CA GLN A 292 -14.66 -1.66 -11.37
C GLN A 292 -14.14 -1.14 -12.71
N THR A 293 -12.84 -1.01 -12.85
CA THR A 293 -12.18 -0.47 -14.03
C THR A 293 -11.89 -1.58 -15.04
N ASP A 294 -12.24 -1.35 -16.30
CA ASP A 294 -11.82 -2.21 -17.39
C ASP A 294 -10.30 -2.12 -17.59
N LEU A 295 -9.62 -3.22 -17.32
CA LEU A 295 -8.15 -3.28 -17.40
C LEU A 295 -7.63 -3.13 -18.84
N ALA A 296 -8.43 -3.55 -19.85
CA ALA A 296 -8.08 -3.40 -21.25
C ALA A 296 -8.12 -1.93 -21.67
N GLU A 297 -9.09 -1.17 -21.17
CA GLU A 297 -9.15 0.28 -21.42
C GLU A 297 -8.07 1.02 -20.62
N ALA A 298 -7.88 0.69 -19.35
CA ALA A 298 -6.80 1.27 -18.53
C ALA A 298 -5.42 1.07 -19.19
N ARG A 299 -5.18 -0.10 -19.78
CA ARG A 299 -3.94 -0.43 -20.48
C ARG A 299 -3.65 0.51 -21.66
N LYS A 300 -4.67 1.06 -22.32
CA LYS A 300 -4.52 2.00 -23.44
C LYS A 300 -4.17 3.41 -22.98
N ILE A 301 -4.62 3.78 -21.78
CA ILE A 301 -4.49 5.14 -21.22
C ILE A 301 -3.18 5.30 -20.45
N VAL A 302 -2.84 4.30 -19.60
CA VAL A 302 -1.65 4.37 -18.74
C VAL A 302 -0.38 4.20 -19.58
N PRO A 303 0.57 5.15 -19.54
CA PRO A 303 1.83 5.05 -20.28
C PRO A 303 2.60 3.75 -20.02
N SER A 304 3.30 3.23 -21.02
CA SER A 304 3.99 1.93 -20.93
C SER A 304 5.15 1.88 -19.91
N HIS A 305 5.66 3.04 -19.51
CA HIS A 305 6.71 3.15 -18.49
C HIS A 305 6.14 3.16 -17.05
N ILE A 306 4.82 3.21 -16.89
CA ILE A 306 4.14 3.09 -15.59
C ILE A 306 3.57 1.68 -15.47
N GLY A 307 3.93 0.97 -14.41
CA GLY A 307 3.38 -0.34 -14.10
C GLY A 307 1.89 -0.28 -13.74
N MET A 308 1.21 -1.42 -13.84
CA MET A 308 -0.19 -1.56 -13.47
C MET A 308 -0.36 -2.71 -12.49
N GLN A 309 -1.03 -2.46 -11.37
CA GLN A 309 -1.30 -3.45 -10.33
C GLN A 309 -2.79 -3.70 -10.21
N GLY A 310 -3.21 -4.94 -10.28
CA GLY A 310 -4.62 -5.33 -10.13
C GLY A 310 -5.04 -6.38 -11.15
N ASN A 311 -6.36 -6.60 -11.36
CA ASN A 311 -7.48 -5.96 -10.64
C ASN A 311 -8.64 -6.93 -10.40
N LEU A 312 -8.33 -8.18 -9.99
CA LEU A 312 -9.38 -9.16 -9.75
C LEU A 312 -10.35 -8.69 -8.66
N SER A 313 -11.66 -8.91 -8.88
CA SER A 313 -12.66 -8.57 -7.87
C SER A 313 -12.47 -9.36 -6.57
N PRO A 314 -12.37 -8.72 -5.40
CA PRO A 314 -12.28 -9.42 -4.13
C PRO A 314 -13.53 -10.24 -3.78
N THR A 315 -14.69 -9.92 -4.35
CA THR A 315 -15.93 -10.69 -4.19
C THR A 315 -15.78 -12.10 -4.74
N LEU A 316 -15.06 -12.27 -5.86
CA LEU A 316 -14.81 -13.62 -6.43
C LEU A 316 -14.03 -14.51 -5.45
N ILE A 317 -13.11 -13.95 -4.69
CA ILE A 317 -12.35 -14.72 -3.69
C ILE A 317 -13.23 -15.21 -2.54
N ALA A 318 -14.28 -14.47 -2.22
CA ALA A 318 -15.21 -14.84 -1.14
C ALA A 318 -16.34 -15.78 -1.61
N GLU A 319 -16.86 -15.58 -2.82
CA GLU A 319 -18.14 -16.16 -3.22
C GLU A 319 -18.04 -17.23 -4.31
N ALA A 320 -17.05 -17.10 -5.23
CA ALA A 320 -16.93 -18.01 -6.37
C ALA A 320 -16.36 -19.39 -5.99
N THR A 321 -16.24 -20.28 -7.00
CA THR A 321 -15.47 -21.52 -6.90
C THR A 321 -14.03 -21.32 -7.36
N PRO A 322 -13.09 -22.20 -6.99
CA PRO A 322 -11.70 -22.13 -7.45
C PRO A 322 -11.55 -22.09 -8.98
N GLU A 323 -12.40 -22.82 -9.70
CA GLU A 323 -12.37 -22.89 -11.17
C GLU A 323 -12.74 -21.52 -11.78
N VAL A 324 -13.75 -20.85 -11.22
CA VAL A 324 -14.17 -19.51 -11.66
C VAL A 324 -13.07 -18.50 -11.37
N VAL A 325 -12.47 -18.55 -10.17
CA VAL A 325 -11.35 -17.67 -9.81
C VAL A 325 -10.17 -17.88 -10.76
N ALA A 326 -9.81 -19.12 -11.06
CA ALA A 326 -8.73 -19.45 -12.01
C ALA A 326 -9.05 -18.92 -13.42
N ALA A 327 -10.29 -19.05 -13.88
CA ALA A 327 -10.71 -18.56 -15.19
C ALA A 327 -10.62 -17.03 -15.28
N GLU A 328 -11.14 -16.30 -14.29
CA GLU A 328 -11.09 -14.84 -14.26
C GLU A 328 -9.64 -14.33 -14.08
N THR A 329 -8.82 -15.01 -13.26
CA THR A 329 -7.38 -14.73 -13.15
C THR A 329 -6.70 -14.86 -14.52
N ARG A 330 -6.99 -15.91 -15.27
CA ARG A 330 -6.42 -16.12 -16.61
C ARG A 330 -6.84 -15.03 -17.59
N LYS A 331 -8.10 -14.56 -17.56
CA LYS A 331 -8.56 -13.44 -18.39
C LYS A 331 -7.74 -12.16 -18.16
N ILE A 332 -7.47 -11.83 -16.89
CA ILE A 332 -6.64 -10.66 -16.53
C ILE A 332 -5.21 -10.84 -17.08
N LEU A 333 -4.62 -12.02 -16.89
CA LEU A 333 -3.28 -12.31 -17.39
C LEU A 333 -3.21 -12.17 -18.93
N GLU A 334 -4.21 -12.70 -19.65
CA GLU A 334 -4.31 -12.56 -21.11
C GLU A 334 -4.48 -11.09 -21.53
N THR A 335 -5.33 -10.33 -20.84
CA THR A 335 -5.52 -8.88 -21.09
C THR A 335 -4.20 -8.12 -20.97
N MET A 336 -3.33 -8.53 -20.04
CA MET A 336 -2.05 -7.89 -19.78
C MET A 336 -0.87 -8.54 -20.53
N ARG A 337 -1.11 -9.56 -21.33
CA ARG A 337 -0.06 -10.24 -22.10
C ARG A 337 0.77 -9.27 -22.95
N GLY A 338 2.09 -9.40 -22.87
CA GLY A 338 3.04 -8.57 -23.60
C GLY A 338 3.17 -7.13 -23.09
N ARG A 339 2.49 -6.75 -22.00
CA ARG A 339 2.72 -5.48 -21.31
C ARG A 339 3.67 -5.70 -20.13
N PRO A 340 4.89 -5.18 -20.15
CA PRO A 340 5.76 -5.19 -18.98
C PRO A 340 5.16 -4.33 -17.86
N GLY A 341 5.49 -4.66 -16.60
CA GLY A 341 5.05 -3.88 -15.44
C GLY A 341 3.68 -4.28 -14.90
N HIS A 342 3.14 -5.46 -15.28
CA HIS A 342 1.95 -6.00 -14.62
C HIS A 342 2.31 -6.66 -13.28
N ILE A 343 1.64 -6.24 -12.21
CA ILE A 343 1.66 -6.87 -10.88
C ILE A 343 0.26 -7.41 -10.63
N PHE A 344 0.12 -8.73 -10.52
CA PHE A 344 -1.19 -9.31 -10.25
C PHE A 344 -1.61 -9.04 -8.81
N ASN A 345 -2.80 -8.50 -8.63
CA ASN A 345 -3.43 -8.21 -7.35
C ASN A 345 -4.95 -8.23 -7.48
N LEU A 346 -5.64 -8.07 -6.37
CA LEU A 346 -7.05 -7.71 -6.37
C LEU A 346 -7.23 -6.21 -6.64
N GLY A 347 -8.42 -5.84 -7.11
CA GLY A 347 -8.80 -4.43 -7.25
C GLY A 347 -9.19 -3.74 -5.95
N HIS A 348 -9.13 -4.43 -4.82
CA HIS A 348 -9.21 -3.95 -3.43
C HIS A 348 -8.73 -5.03 -2.46
N GLY A 349 -8.77 -4.78 -1.16
CA GLY A 349 -8.31 -5.75 -0.16
C GLY A 349 -9.19 -6.99 -0.03
N LEU A 350 -8.58 -8.11 0.35
CA LEU A 350 -9.29 -9.32 0.73
C LEU A 350 -10.35 -9.03 1.79
N THR A 351 -11.53 -9.63 1.63
CA THR A 351 -12.62 -9.57 2.60
C THR A 351 -12.45 -10.64 3.69
N PRO A 352 -13.09 -10.49 4.86
CA PRO A 352 -13.05 -11.52 5.89
C PRO A 352 -13.60 -12.89 5.45
N GLY A 353 -14.48 -12.92 4.44
CA GLY A 353 -15.07 -14.14 3.87
C GLY A 353 -14.23 -14.80 2.78
N ALA A 354 -13.03 -14.30 2.50
CA ALA A 354 -12.16 -14.88 1.48
C ALA A 354 -11.83 -16.34 1.79
N LYS A 355 -12.01 -17.20 0.78
CA LYS A 355 -11.76 -18.64 0.86
C LYS A 355 -10.30 -18.94 0.52
N LEU A 356 -9.64 -19.78 1.33
CA LEU A 356 -8.22 -20.11 1.13
C LEU A 356 -7.98 -20.87 -0.17
N GLU A 357 -8.90 -21.75 -0.55
CA GLU A 357 -8.85 -22.48 -1.81
C GLU A 357 -8.93 -21.57 -3.03
N ASN A 358 -9.68 -20.47 -2.94
CA ASN A 358 -9.79 -19.47 -4.00
C ASN A 358 -8.49 -18.61 -4.10
N ILE A 359 -7.89 -18.27 -2.97
CA ILE A 359 -6.58 -17.61 -2.95
C ILE A 359 -5.53 -18.53 -3.58
N GLN A 360 -5.53 -19.82 -3.23
CA GLN A 360 -4.60 -20.79 -3.79
C GLN A 360 -4.79 -20.94 -5.30
N ALA A 361 -6.03 -21.08 -5.78
CA ALA A 361 -6.34 -21.19 -7.20
C ALA A 361 -5.86 -19.98 -8.01
N LEU A 362 -6.01 -18.77 -7.46
CA LEU A 362 -5.47 -17.54 -8.04
C LEU A 362 -3.94 -17.62 -8.16
N VAL A 363 -3.26 -17.91 -7.04
CA VAL A 363 -1.79 -17.96 -7.00
C VAL A 363 -1.22 -19.01 -7.94
N ASP A 364 -1.81 -20.22 -7.96
CA ASP A 364 -1.38 -21.31 -8.83
C ASP A 364 -1.57 -20.95 -10.31
N THR A 365 -2.68 -20.26 -10.64
CA THR A 365 -2.95 -19.80 -12.01
C THR A 365 -1.92 -18.76 -12.46
N VAL A 366 -1.59 -17.79 -11.60
CA VAL A 366 -0.56 -16.78 -11.92
C VAL A 366 0.83 -17.41 -12.07
N ARG A 367 1.16 -18.40 -11.23
CA ARG A 367 2.46 -19.08 -11.27
C ARG A 367 2.63 -19.98 -12.48
N ALA A 368 1.55 -20.62 -12.92
CA ALA A 368 1.54 -21.48 -14.11
C ALA A 368 1.51 -20.68 -15.42
N TYR A 369 1.33 -19.36 -15.36
CA TYR A 369 1.28 -18.49 -16.53
C TYR A 369 2.69 -18.08 -16.96
N ALA A 370 3.15 -18.65 -18.08
CA ALA A 370 4.45 -18.40 -18.69
C ALA A 370 4.31 -17.52 -19.94
#